data_952f8014560312823b3c144ba229c484
#
_entry.id   952f8014560312823b3c144ba229c484
#
_cell.length_a   1.000
_cell.length_b   1.000
_cell.length_c   1.000
_cell.angle_alpha   90.00
_cell.angle_beta   90.00
_cell.angle_gamma   90.00
#
_symmetry.space_group_name_H-M   'P 1'
#
loop_
_entity.id
_entity.type
_entity.pdbx_description
1 polymer ?
#
loop_
_entity_poly.entity_id
_entity_poly.type
_entity_poly.pdbx_seq_one_letter_code
_entity_poly.pdbx_strand_id
1 'polypeptide(L)'
;AKAKALVDEARLVLRENDVDVEDNVSITVSPFFYHLFRDALTELKTNNDELISRGVAGMYDNCKVKMSNNLYNDGTDDYMLVRTNRAIAFAGGIDETEAYRPESYFADAVKGLNVYGGKIVRPKELYVIKAHK
;
A
#
# COMPACT_ATOMS: atom_id res chain seq x y z
N ALA A 1 -1.68 -21.11 6.45
CA ALA A 1 -0.34 -21.57 6.06
C ALA A 1 0.14 -20.96 4.73
N LYS A 2 -0.65 -21.03 3.65
CA LYS A 2 -0.25 -20.52 2.31
C LYS A 2 -0.06 -19.00 2.27
N ALA A 3 -0.93 -18.22 2.91
CA ALA A 3 -0.83 -16.76 2.93
C ALA A 3 0.46 -16.28 3.60
N LYS A 4 0.84 -16.91 4.72
CA LYS A 4 2.11 -16.64 5.40
C LYS A 4 3.30 -16.93 4.49
N ALA A 5 3.30 -18.09 3.80
CA ALA A 5 4.38 -18.49 2.91
C ALA A 5 4.63 -17.49 1.78
N LEU A 6 3.58 -16.92 1.19
CA LEU A 6 3.69 -15.88 0.16
C LEU A 6 4.34 -14.59 0.67
N VAL A 7 4.01 -14.19 1.90
CA VAL A 7 4.62 -13.01 2.52
C VAL A 7 6.08 -13.28 2.88
N ASP A 8 6.38 -14.47 3.39
CA ASP A 8 7.75 -14.88 3.74
C ASP A 8 8.64 -14.94 2.48
N GLU A 9 8.12 -15.45 1.37
CA GLU A 9 8.81 -15.46 0.07
C GLU A 9 9.09 -14.02 -0.42
N ALA A 10 8.10 -13.15 -0.37
CA ALA A 10 8.29 -11.75 -0.73
C ALA A 10 9.38 -11.07 0.11
N ARG A 11 9.40 -11.35 1.42
CA ARG A 11 10.42 -10.82 2.31
C ARG A 11 11.81 -11.39 2.02
N LEU A 12 11.90 -12.67 1.70
CA LEU A 12 13.16 -13.31 1.32
C LEU A 12 13.76 -12.62 0.08
N VAL A 13 12.97 -12.44 -0.97
CA VAL A 13 13.42 -11.78 -2.21
C VAL A 13 13.90 -10.35 -1.95
N LEU A 14 13.20 -9.59 -1.10
CA LEU A 14 13.64 -8.24 -0.74
C LEU A 14 14.96 -8.25 0.03
N ARG A 15 15.18 -9.21 0.93
CA ARG A 15 16.45 -9.36 1.67
C ARG A 15 17.59 -9.75 0.74
N GLU A 16 17.34 -10.61 -0.25
CA GLU A 16 18.33 -10.96 -1.29
C GLU A 16 18.68 -9.76 -2.18
N ASN A 17 17.81 -8.77 -2.26
CA ASN A 17 18.05 -7.50 -2.95
C ASN A 17 18.66 -6.41 -2.06
N ASP A 18 19.25 -6.78 -0.92
CA ASP A 18 19.91 -5.87 0.05
C ASP A 18 18.94 -4.84 0.68
N VAL A 19 17.66 -5.18 0.82
CA VAL A 19 16.71 -4.37 1.59
C VAL A 19 16.82 -4.71 3.06
N ASP A 20 17.36 -3.78 3.83
CA ASP A 20 17.64 -3.97 5.25
C ASP A 20 16.38 -3.97 6.12
N VAL A 21 16.50 -4.56 7.30
CA VAL A 21 15.42 -4.60 8.31
C VAL A 21 15.02 -3.19 8.78
N GLU A 22 15.98 -2.25 8.75
CA GLU A 22 15.77 -0.83 9.10
C GLU A 22 15.04 -0.03 8.00
N ASP A 23 15.03 -0.52 6.78
CA ASP A 23 14.25 0.09 5.71
C ASP A 23 12.76 -0.12 5.97
N ASN A 24 12.02 0.96 6.18
CA ASN A 24 10.59 0.95 6.50
C ASN A 24 9.75 0.21 5.43
N VAL A 25 9.78 -1.13 5.49
CA VAL A 25 9.02 -1.98 4.58
C VAL A 25 7.55 -2.00 4.98
N SER A 26 6.68 -1.77 4.04
CA SER A 26 5.24 -1.90 4.22
C SER A 26 4.68 -3.00 3.34
N ILE A 27 3.79 -3.79 3.92
CA ILE A 27 3.04 -4.85 3.26
C ILE A 27 1.60 -4.34 3.10
N THR A 28 1.14 -4.15 1.87
CA THR A 28 -0.22 -3.73 1.59
C THR A 28 -1.00 -4.91 1.03
N VAL A 29 -2.05 -5.33 1.74
CA VAL A 29 -2.83 -6.53 1.44
C VAL A 29 -4.30 -6.19 1.22
N SER A 30 -5.00 -7.05 0.45
CA SER A 30 -6.45 -6.97 0.30
C SER A 30 -7.16 -7.42 1.59
N PRO A 31 -8.42 -6.98 1.83
CA PRO A 31 -9.18 -7.38 3.01
C PRO A 31 -9.36 -8.90 3.12
N PHE A 32 -9.58 -9.58 2.00
CA PHE A 32 -9.72 -11.04 1.97
C PHE A 32 -8.43 -11.74 2.41
N PHE A 33 -7.30 -11.34 1.83
CA PHE A 33 -6.00 -11.90 2.19
C PHE A 33 -5.61 -11.58 3.63
N TYR A 34 -5.94 -10.38 4.12
CA TYR A 34 -5.73 -10.00 5.51
C TYR A 34 -6.45 -10.94 6.48
N HIS A 35 -7.67 -11.33 6.15
CA HIS A 35 -8.42 -12.29 6.96
C HIS A 35 -7.71 -13.64 7.10
N LEU A 36 -7.12 -14.15 6.00
CA LEU A 36 -6.34 -15.38 6.00
C LEU A 36 -4.99 -15.24 6.73
N PHE A 37 -4.46 -14.03 6.76
CA PHE A 37 -3.15 -13.72 7.36
C PHE A 37 -3.26 -13.30 8.83
N ARG A 38 -4.44 -12.91 9.29
CA ARG A 38 -4.70 -12.40 10.65
C ARG A 38 -4.21 -13.35 11.74
N ASP A 39 -4.40 -14.62 11.56
CA ASP A 39 -4.01 -15.61 12.55
C ASP A 39 -2.48 -15.62 12.76
N ALA A 40 -1.72 -15.44 11.70
CA ALA A 40 -0.27 -15.28 11.78
C ALA A 40 0.16 -14.00 12.49
N LEU A 41 -0.63 -12.91 12.37
CA LEU A 41 -0.36 -11.63 13.05
C LEU A 41 -0.69 -11.71 14.55
N THR A 42 -1.71 -12.48 14.94
CA THR A 42 -2.11 -12.61 16.36
C THR A 42 -1.17 -13.50 17.17
N GLU A 43 -0.48 -14.45 16.53
CA GLU A 43 0.53 -15.27 17.18
C GLU A 43 1.79 -14.49 17.57
N LEU A 44 2.04 -13.37 16.91
CA LEU A 44 3.14 -12.46 17.25
C LEU A 44 2.74 -11.60 18.45
N LYS A 45 3.30 -11.89 19.61
CA LYS A 45 3.14 -11.09 20.84
C LYS A 45 3.89 -9.76 20.70
N THR A 46 3.37 -8.84 19.89
CA THR A 46 3.89 -7.49 19.72
C THR A 46 2.86 -6.47 20.17
N ASN A 47 3.32 -5.31 20.67
CA ASN A 47 2.46 -4.17 21.02
C ASN A 47 1.83 -3.56 19.75
N ASN A 48 0.82 -4.23 19.20
CA ASN A 48 0.12 -3.80 17.98
C ASN A 48 -0.98 -2.76 18.23
N ASP A 49 -1.35 -2.50 19.48
CA ASP A 49 -2.51 -1.66 19.83
C ASP A 49 -2.39 -0.23 19.32
N GLU A 50 -1.21 0.38 19.43
CA GLU A 50 -0.97 1.73 18.91
C GLU A 50 -1.00 1.81 17.39
N LEU A 51 -0.53 0.77 16.70
CA LEU A 51 -0.52 0.69 15.25
C LEU A 51 -1.92 0.47 14.67
N ILE A 52 -2.72 -0.35 15.34
CA ILE A 52 -4.11 -0.60 14.99
C ILE A 52 -4.93 0.68 15.10
N SER A 53 -4.72 1.48 16.15
CA SER A 53 -5.40 2.77 16.34
C SER A 53 -5.09 3.79 15.24
N ARG A 54 -3.93 3.67 14.59
CA ARG A 54 -3.51 4.51 13.45
C ARG A 54 -3.94 3.95 12.08
N GLY A 55 -4.80 2.94 12.04
CA GLY A 55 -5.26 2.31 10.79
C GLY A 55 -4.24 1.37 10.14
N VAL A 56 -3.22 0.98 10.86
CA VAL A 56 -2.28 -0.07 10.46
C VAL A 56 -2.80 -1.38 11.03
N ALA A 57 -2.94 -2.40 10.19
CA ALA A 57 -3.51 -3.68 10.59
C ALA A 57 -2.61 -4.51 11.52
N GLY A 58 -1.34 -4.16 11.65
CA GLY A 58 -0.38 -4.79 12.55
C GLY A 58 1.05 -4.74 12.03
N MET A 59 1.95 -5.40 12.74
CA MET A 59 3.35 -5.61 12.31
C MET A 59 3.63 -7.09 12.12
N TYR A 60 4.33 -7.43 11.06
CA TYR A 60 4.83 -8.76 10.78
C TYR A 60 6.27 -8.68 10.29
N ASP A 61 7.17 -9.44 10.92
CA ASP A 61 8.61 -9.46 10.58
C ASP A 61 9.20 -8.06 10.41
N ASN A 62 8.92 -7.17 11.37
CA ASN A 62 9.33 -5.76 11.38
C ASN A 62 8.74 -4.90 10.23
N CYS A 63 7.76 -5.40 9.50
CA CYS A 63 7.08 -4.70 8.43
C CYS A 63 5.70 -4.24 8.86
N LYS A 64 5.31 -3.04 8.46
CA LYS A 64 3.95 -2.53 8.70
C LYS A 64 2.97 -3.19 7.73
N VAL A 65 1.96 -3.88 8.24
CA VAL A 65 0.89 -4.45 7.44
C VAL A 65 -0.25 -3.46 7.34
N LYS A 66 -0.60 -3.10 6.12
CA LYS A 66 -1.71 -2.19 5.79
C LYS A 66 -2.77 -2.93 5.00
N MET A 67 -4.02 -2.70 5.32
CA MET A 67 -5.15 -3.21 4.56
C MET A 67 -5.68 -2.12 3.62
N SER A 68 -5.89 -2.45 2.37
CA SER A 68 -6.46 -1.54 1.38
C SER A 68 -7.34 -2.29 0.39
N ASN A 69 -8.50 -1.72 0.08
CA ASN A 69 -9.40 -2.24 -0.96
C ASN A 69 -9.11 -1.61 -2.34
N ASN A 70 -8.16 -0.66 -2.40
CA ASN A 70 -7.77 0.03 -3.64
C ASN A 70 -6.64 -0.67 -4.40
N LEU A 71 -6.35 -1.92 -4.06
CA LEU A 71 -5.38 -2.72 -4.79
C LEU A 71 -5.96 -3.19 -6.11
N TYR A 72 -5.09 -3.34 -7.10
CA TYR A 72 -5.50 -3.86 -8.39
C TYR A 72 -5.98 -5.32 -8.25
N ASN A 73 -7.10 -5.61 -8.88
CA ASN A 73 -7.68 -6.94 -8.99
C ASN A 73 -8.10 -7.16 -10.45
N ASP A 74 -7.77 -8.32 -11.01
CA ASP A 74 -8.15 -8.67 -12.38
C ASP A 74 -9.48 -9.45 -12.47
N GLY A 75 -10.21 -9.55 -11.35
CA GLY A 75 -11.45 -10.32 -11.22
C GLY A 75 -11.25 -11.73 -10.64
N THR A 76 -10.03 -12.24 -10.68
CA THR A 76 -9.68 -13.59 -10.22
C THR A 76 -8.57 -13.56 -9.17
N ASP A 77 -7.58 -12.69 -9.38
CA ASP A 77 -6.39 -12.58 -8.56
C ASP A 77 -6.25 -11.19 -7.93
N ASP A 78 -5.89 -11.16 -6.66
CA ASP A 78 -5.53 -9.93 -5.94
C ASP A 78 -4.02 -9.69 -6.07
N TYR A 79 -3.65 -8.44 -6.43
CA TYR A 79 -2.26 -8.01 -6.49
C TYR A 79 -1.92 -7.19 -5.25
N MET A 80 -1.02 -7.71 -4.44
CA MET A 80 -0.59 -7.09 -3.18
C MET A 80 0.83 -6.61 -3.29
N LEU A 81 1.19 -5.59 -2.50
CA LEU A 81 2.47 -4.92 -2.59
C LEU A 81 3.27 -5.08 -1.30
N VAL A 82 4.52 -5.51 -1.45
CA VAL A 82 5.54 -5.45 -0.41
C VAL A 82 6.64 -4.52 -0.90
N ARG A 83 6.84 -3.39 -0.24
CA ARG A 83 7.76 -2.36 -0.73
C ARG A 83 8.38 -1.52 0.38
N THR A 84 9.51 -0.90 0.09
CA THR A 84 10.05 0.22 0.89
C THR A 84 9.35 1.53 0.51
N ASN A 85 9.49 2.55 1.36
CA ASN A 85 8.97 3.88 1.04
C ASN A 85 9.70 4.53 -0.16
N ARG A 86 10.94 4.10 -0.43
CA ARG A 86 11.79 4.60 -1.52
C ARG A 86 11.50 3.96 -2.88
N ALA A 87 10.74 2.85 -2.90
CA ALA A 87 10.48 2.09 -4.12
C ALA A 87 9.67 2.88 -5.15
N ILE A 88 8.73 3.70 -4.69
CA ILE A 88 7.83 4.50 -5.52
C ILE A 88 8.01 5.98 -5.19
N ALA A 89 8.24 6.79 -6.20
CA ALA A 89 8.22 8.24 -6.10
C ALA A 89 6.85 8.77 -6.53
N PHE A 90 6.33 9.71 -5.74
CA PHE A 90 5.11 10.45 -6.05
C PHE A 90 5.44 11.93 -6.13
N ALA A 91 4.93 12.60 -7.15
CA ALA A 91 5.07 14.03 -7.34
C ALA A 91 3.72 14.68 -7.56
N GLY A 92 3.41 15.71 -6.78
CA GLY A 92 2.30 16.63 -7.01
C GLY A 92 2.84 17.93 -7.61
N GLY A 93 2.34 18.31 -8.77
CA GLY A 93 2.83 19.50 -9.48
C GLY A 93 1.96 20.73 -9.27
N ILE A 94 0.67 20.64 -9.55
CA ILE A 94 -0.28 21.75 -9.50
C ILE A 94 -1.49 21.31 -8.68
N ASP A 95 -1.85 22.16 -7.72
CA ASP A 95 -3.08 22.05 -6.95
C ASP A 95 -3.66 23.47 -6.82
N GLU A 96 -4.49 23.82 -7.80
CA GLU A 96 -5.09 25.15 -7.89
C GLU A 96 -6.61 25.05 -7.93
N THR A 97 -7.26 25.90 -7.16
CA THR A 97 -8.71 26.04 -7.13
C THR A 97 -9.09 27.46 -7.41
N GLU A 98 -9.98 27.68 -8.35
CA GLU A 98 -10.43 29.01 -8.78
C GLU A 98 -11.96 29.07 -8.84
N ALA A 99 -12.49 30.16 -8.31
CA ALA A 99 -13.90 30.46 -8.47
C ALA A 99 -14.11 31.16 -9.82
N TYR A 100 -15.11 30.72 -10.55
CA TYR A 100 -15.49 31.38 -11.81
C TYR A 100 -17.01 31.40 -11.99
N ARG A 101 -17.49 32.39 -12.75
CA ARG A 101 -18.90 32.52 -13.10
C ARG A 101 -19.09 32.09 -14.55
N PRO A 102 -19.83 30.98 -14.83
CA PRO A 102 -20.12 30.54 -16.18
C PRO A 102 -20.98 31.55 -16.93
N GLU A 103 -20.69 31.78 -18.19
CA GLU A 103 -21.46 32.70 -19.04
C GLU A 103 -22.89 32.16 -19.34
N SER A 104 -23.06 30.85 -19.30
CA SER A 104 -24.30 30.17 -19.65
C SER A 104 -25.31 30.02 -18.50
N TYR A 105 -24.87 30.24 -17.24
CA TYR A 105 -25.73 30.07 -16.06
C TYR A 105 -25.51 31.17 -15.02
N PHE A 106 -26.59 31.57 -14.36
CA PHE A 106 -26.55 32.45 -13.19
C PHE A 106 -26.17 31.64 -11.94
N ALA A 107 -24.93 31.20 -11.87
CA ALA A 107 -24.41 30.42 -10.76
C ALA A 107 -22.93 30.72 -10.53
N ASP A 108 -22.51 30.64 -9.31
CA ASP A 108 -21.07 30.65 -8.97
C ASP A 108 -20.56 29.19 -9.01
N ALA A 109 -19.48 28.96 -9.73
CA ALA A 109 -18.87 27.66 -9.88
C ALA A 109 -17.41 27.68 -9.39
N VAL A 110 -16.93 26.53 -8.94
CA VAL A 110 -15.53 26.33 -8.55
C VAL A 110 -14.93 25.31 -9.49
N LYS A 111 -13.78 25.65 -10.09
CA LYS A 111 -12.97 24.70 -10.85
C LYS A 111 -11.66 24.43 -10.14
N GLY A 112 -11.20 23.21 -10.19
CA GLY A 112 -9.92 22.82 -9.62
C GLY A 112 -9.06 22.05 -10.62
N LEU A 113 -7.76 22.22 -10.54
CA LEU A 113 -6.77 21.46 -11.28
C LEU A 113 -5.81 20.82 -10.29
N ASN A 114 -5.69 19.50 -10.34
CA ASN A 114 -4.69 18.76 -9.60
C ASN A 114 -3.89 17.91 -10.59
N VAL A 115 -2.57 18.15 -10.64
CA VAL A 115 -1.64 17.40 -11.48
C VAL A 115 -0.72 16.60 -10.57
N TYR A 116 -0.76 15.29 -10.71
CA TYR A 116 0.07 14.39 -9.94
C TYR A 116 0.57 13.25 -10.81
N GLY A 117 1.61 12.58 -10.35
CA GLY A 117 2.14 11.39 -11.00
C GLY A 117 2.94 10.54 -10.04
N GLY A 118 3.03 9.25 -10.35
CA GLY A 118 3.82 8.30 -9.59
C GLY A 118 4.60 7.38 -10.52
N LYS A 119 5.80 7.02 -10.10
CA LYS A 119 6.65 6.10 -10.85
C LYS A 119 7.44 5.20 -9.90
N ILE A 120 7.64 3.95 -10.30
CA ILE A 120 8.56 3.02 -9.63
C ILE A 120 9.98 3.48 -9.95
N VAL A 121 10.74 3.85 -8.93
CA VAL A 121 12.13 4.36 -9.05
C VAL A 121 13.12 3.26 -8.77
N ARG A 122 12.79 2.38 -7.80
CA ARG A 122 13.66 1.28 -7.36
C ARG A 122 12.92 -0.05 -7.42
N PRO A 123 12.90 -0.70 -8.59
CA PRO A 123 12.14 -1.94 -8.78
C PRO A 123 12.63 -3.10 -7.90
N LYS A 124 13.90 -3.11 -7.50
CA LYS A 124 14.47 -4.12 -6.61
C LYS A 124 13.94 -4.05 -5.17
N GLU A 125 13.41 -2.90 -4.76
CA GLU A 125 12.84 -2.67 -3.42
C GLU A 125 11.31 -2.87 -3.38
N LEU A 126 10.73 -3.43 -4.44
CA LEU A 126 9.32 -3.68 -4.57
C LEU A 126 9.06 -5.12 -5.03
N TYR A 127 8.15 -5.80 -4.36
CA TYR A 127 7.67 -7.13 -4.74
C TYR A 127 6.14 -7.13 -4.83
N VAL A 128 5.61 -7.73 -5.89
CA VAL A 128 4.17 -7.89 -6.10
C VAL A 128 3.78 -9.34 -5.84
N ILE A 129 2.92 -9.55 -4.85
CA ILE A 129 2.35 -10.85 -4.57
C ILE A 129 1.06 -10.98 -5.39
N LYS A 130 0.98 -12.01 -6.22
CA LYS A 130 -0.23 -12.39 -6.93
C LYS A 130 -0.88 -13.57 -6.20
N ALA A 131 -2.09 -13.38 -5.71
CA ALA A 131 -2.81 -14.42 -4.98
C ALA A 131 -4.21 -14.62 -5.57
N HIS A 132 -4.53 -15.88 -5.83
CA HIS A 132 -5.86 -16.28 -6.26
C HIS A 132 -6.85 -16.19 -5.09
N LYS A 133 -8.04 -15.69 -5.38
CA LYS A 133 -9.11 -15.45 -4.40
C LYS A 133 -9.89 -16.69 -4.08
#